data_6cd93f0bf8b9f96c32ccf16b8bd8822d
#
_entry.id   6cd93f0bf8b9f96c32ccf16b8bd8822d
#
_cell.length_a   1.000
_cell.length_b   1.000
_cell.length_c   1.000
_cell.angle_alpha   90.00
_cell.angle_beta   90.00
_cell.angle_gamma   90.00
#
_symmetry.space_group_name_H-M   'P 1'
#
loop_
_entity.id
_entity.type
_entity.pdbx_description
1 polymer ?
#
loop_
_entity_poly.entity_id
_entity_poly.type
_entity_poly.pdbx_seq_one_letter_code
_entity_poly.pdbx_strand_id
1 'polypeptide(L)'
;MKIYTLLFGLLLFSQLSAQTAHDWENHHVLQINREPARAAFTPFHAQKGDCSICLDGTWKFRWTPVPDERIAEFYQTDFNDKDWVSFPVPANWEVNGYGTPIYVSAGYPFKIDPPRVMGEPKVGYTTYKERNPVGQYRRSFQLPAGWEARGQTFLRFEGVMSAFYVWINGERVGYS
;
A
#
# COMPACT_ATOMS: atom_id res chain seq x y z
N MET A 1 -41.87 -56.14 17.30
CA MET A 1 -41.70 -54.71 17.64
C MET A 1 -40.28 -54.32 17.25
N LYS A 2 -40.10 -53.68 16.11
CA LYS A 2 -38.74 -53.27 15.59
C LYS A 2 -38.50 -51.82 15.96
N ILE A 3 -37.48 -51.58 16.80
CA ILE A 3 -37.05 -50.26 17.22
C ILE A 3 -36.08 -49.77 16.15
N TYR A 4 -36.45 -48.71 15.45
CA TYR A 4 -35.55 -47.98 14.54
C TYR A 4 -34.84 -46.88 15.33
N THR A 5 -33.55 -47.06 15.54
CA THR A 5 -32.70 -46.03 16.13
C THR A 5 -32.31 -45.05 15.02
N LEU A 6 -32.86 -43.84 15.09
CA LEU A 6 -32.50 -42.75 14.19
C LEU A 6 -31.19 -42.15 14.68
N LEU A 7 -30.12 -42.37 13.93
CA LEU A 7 -28.83 -41.72 14.17
C LEU A 7 -28.86 -40.31 13.55
N PHE A 8 -29.02 -39.28 14.38
CA PHE A 8 -28.96 -37.90 13.96
C PHE A 8 -27.47 -37.49 13.88
N GLY A 9 -26.91 -37.56 12.68
CA GLY A 9 -25.55 -37.10 12.44
C GLY A 9 -25.51 -35.57 12.48
N LEU A 10 -24.90 -35.00 13.53
CA LEU A 10 -24.63 -33.57 13.66
C LEU A 10 -23.47 -33.23 12.72
N LEU A 11 -23.77 -32.76 11.52
CA LEU A 11 -22.77 -32.13 10.63
C LEU A 11 -22.39 -30.76 11.22
N LEU A 12 -21.32 -30.75 11.98
CA LEU A 12 -20.60 -29.52 12.32
C LEU A 12 -19.95 -28.97 11.04
N PHE A 13 -20.64 -28.06 10.37
CA PHE A 13 -20.03 -27.18 9.41
C PHE A 13 -19.11 -26.25 10.18
N SER A 14 -17.83 -26.59 10.29
CA SER A 14 -16.80 -25.63 10.59
C SER A 14 -16.77 -24.62 9.44
N GLN A 15 -17.35 -23.46 9.66
CA GLN A 15 -17.12 -22.30 8.79
C GLN A 15 -15.63 -21.98 8.92
N LEU A 16 -14.81 -22.53 8.03
CA LEU A 16 -13.51 -21.94 7.74
C LEU A 16 -13.81 -20.55 7.19
N SER A 17 -13.72 -19.54 8.04
CA SER A 17 -13.58 -18.18 7.56
C SER A 17 -12.32 -18.18 6.71
N ALA A 18 -12.48 -18.21 5.41
CA ALA A 18 -11.40 -17.91 4.49
C ALA A 18 -11.01 -16.47 4.81
N GLN A 19 -9.91 -16.33 5.55
CA GLN A 19 -9.29 -15.04 5.77
C GLN A 19 -8.97 -14.53 4.36
N THR A 20 -9.68 -13.49 3.93
CA THR A 20 -9.45 -12.90 2.62
C THR A 20 -8.00 -12.43 2.61
N ALA A 21 -7.16 -13.10 1.83
CA ALA A 21 -5.77 -12.71 1.67
C ALA A 21 -5.74 -11.25 1.23
N HIS A 22 -4.88 -10.47 1.85
CA HIS A 22 -4.64 -9.10 1.41
C HIS A 22 -4.12 -9.11 -0.03
N ASP A 23 -4.35 -8.04 -0.79
CA ASP A 23 -3.88 -7.96 -2.18
C ASP A 23 -2.37 -8.21 -2.28
N TRP A 24 -1.57 -7.70 -1.31
CA TRP A 24 -0.12 -7.92 -1.26
C TRP A 24 0.31 -9.37 -0.93
N GLU A 25 -0.60 -10.22 -0.53
CA GLU A 25 -0.41 -11.67 -0.29
C GLU A 25 -1.07 -12.52 -1.38
N ASN A 26 -1.65 -11.89 -2.39
CA ASN A 26 -2.32 -12.55 -3.49
C ASN A 26 -1.54 -12.30 -4.80
N HIS A 27 -0.76 -13.28 -5.23
CA HIS A 27 0.05 -13.21 -6.44
C HIS A 27 -0.75 -13.06 -7.74
N HIS A 28 -2.08 -13.20 -7.69
CA HIS A 28 -2.95 -12.92 -8.84
C HIS A 28 -3.37 -11.45 -8.92
N VAL A 29 -3.16 -10.67 -7.86
CA VAL A 29 -3.46 -9.23 -7.81
C VAL A 29 -2.16 -8.44 -7.88
N LEU A 30 -1.72 -8.16 -9.09
CA LEU A 30 -0.49 -7.39 -9.30
C LEU A 30 -0.76 -5.88 -9.36
N GLN A 31 -1.98 -5.49 -9.72
CA GLN A 31 -2.37 -4.10 -9.86
C GLN A 31 -3.89 -3.93 -9.86
N ILE A 32 -4.35 -2.76 -9.42
CA ILE A 32 -5.76 -2.34 -9.48
C ILE A 32 -5.79 -0.93 -10.03
N ASN A 33 -6.57 -0.70 -11.10
CA ASN A 33 -6.76 0.61 -11.73
C ASN A 33 -5.43 1.31 -12.11
N ARG A 34 -4.49 0.54 -12.65
CA ARG A 34 -3.22 1.03 -13.17
C ARG A 34 -3.27 1.06 -14.69
N GLU A 35 -2.86 2.18 -15.26
CA GLU A 35 -2.68 2.30 -16.70
C GLU A 35 -1.60 1.35 -17.22
N PRO A 36 -1.75 0.80 -18.44
CA PRO A 36 -0.70 0.02 -19.07
C PRO A 36 0.62 0.79 -19.12
N ALA A 37 1.74 0.08 -18.95
CA ALA A 37 3.06 0.67 -19.05
C ALA A 37 3.25 1.28 -20.44
N ARG A 38 3.68 2.54 -20.47
CA ARG A 38 3.97 3.28 -21.70
C ARG A 38 5.15 4.21 -21.50
N ALA A 39 5.89 4.47 -22.57
CA ALA A 39 6.87 5.53 -22.56
C ALA A 39 6.15 6.87 -22.41
N ALA A 40 6.61 7.70 -21.47
CA ALA A 40 6.09 9.04 -21.27
C ALA A 40 7.23 10.05 -21.42
N PHE A 41 6.97 11.14 -22.12
CA PHE A 41 7.87 12.27 -22.22
C PHE A 41 7.07 13.57 -22.18
N THR A 42 7.71 14.63 -21.70
CA THR A 42 7.14 15.97 -21.77
C THR A 42 7.66 16.62 -23.04
N PRO A 43 6.80 17.01 -23.99
CA PRO A 43 7.24 17.72 -25.19
C PRO A 43 8.00 18.99 -24.82
N PHE A 44 9.04 19.30 -25.58
CA PHE A 44 9.91 20.46 -25.33
C PHE A 44 9.15 21.79 -25.24
N HIS A 45 8.06 21.92 -26.00
CA HIS A 45 7.22 23.13 -26.03
C HIS A 45 6.02 23.08 -25.06
N ALA A 46 5.82 21.99 -24.31
CA ALA A 46 4.77 21.98 -23.32
C ALA A 46 5.15 22.89 -22.16
N GLN A 47 4.29 23.87 -21.85
CA GLN A 47 4.48 24.69 -20.66
C GLN A 47 4.32 23.81 -19.42
N LYS A 48 5.36 23.77 -18.61
CA LYS A 48 5.33 23.03 -17.36
C LYS A 48 4.27 23.67 -16.46
N GLY A 49 3.23 22.92 -16.13
CA GLY A 49 2.14 23.39 -15.26
C GLY A 49 0.75 23.40 -15.89
N ASP A 50 0.64 23.46 -17.22
CA ASP A 50 -0.68 23.49 -17.85
C ASP A 50 -1.43 22.16 -17.76
N CYS A 51 -0.72 21.03 -17.62
CA CYS A 51 -1.28 19.69 -17.62
C CYS A 51 -0.90 18.85 -16.39
N SER A 52 -0.10 19.36 -15.47
CA SER A 52 0.38 18.59 -14.32
C SER A 52 0.60 19.45 -13.09
N ILE A 53 0.38 18.85 -11.93
CA ILE A 53 0.69 19.42 -10.62
C ILE A 53 1.68 18.49 -9.94
N CYS A 54 2.78 19.04 -9.45
CA CYS A 54 3.75 18.31 -8.65
C CYS A 54 3.23 18.21 -7.21
N LEU A 55 3.19 16.99 -6.68
CA LEU A 55 2.82 16.71 -5.31
C LEU A 55 4.02 16.46 -4.39
N ASP A 56 5.24 16.74 -4.86
CA ASP A 56 6.44 16.70 -4.02
C ASP A 56 6.37 17.74 -2.91
N GLY A 57 7.06 17.48 -1.82
CA GLY A 57 7.14 18.39 -0.68
C GLY A 57 6.84 17.69 0.64
N THR A 58 6.28 18.40 1.60
CA THR A 58 6.04 17.88 2.94
C THR A 58 4.69 17.19 3.02
N TRP A 59 4.70 15.94 3.49
CA TRP A 59 3.52 15.11 3.73
C TRP A 59 3.41 14.77 5.20
N LYS A 60 2.23 14.45 5.67
CA LYS A 60 2.01 13.75 6.93
C LYS A 60 2.40 12.29 6.77
N PHE A 61 3.14 11.74 7.73
CA PHE A 61 3.72 10.42 7.64
C PHE A 61 3.65 9.66 8.95
N ARG A 62 3.37 8.38 8.86
CA ARG A 62 3.45 7.41 9.93
C ARG A 62 4.11 6.14 9.41
N TRP A 63 5.13 5.67 10.13
CA TRP A 63 5.79 4.41 9.85
C TRP A 63 5.42 3.36 10.89
N THR A 64 5.26 2.11 10.46
CA THR A 64 5.05 0.96 11.35
C THR A 64 5.94 -0.21 10.93
N PRO A 65 6.45 -1.02 11.88
CA PRO A 65 7.38 -2.10 11.58
C PRO A 65 6.72 -3.30 10.89
N VAL A 66 5.40 -3.41 11.02
CA VAL A 66 4.62 -4.53 10.45
C VAL A 66 3.28 -4.02 9.90
N PRO A 67 2.69 -4.68 8.90
CA PRO A 67 1.42 -4.25 8.31
C PRO A 67 0.25 -4.24 9.29
N ASP A 68 0.25 -5.12 10.29
CA ASP A 68 -0.85 -5.24 11.26
C ASP A 68 -0.95 -4.05 12.20
N GLU A 69 0.15 -3.29 12.37
CA GLU A 69 0.17 -2.08 13.20
C GLU A 69 -0.24 -0.81 12.45
N ARG A 70 -0.52 -0.92 11.15
CA ARG A 70 -1.02 0.23 10.38
C ARG A 70 -2.39 0.65 10.88
N ILE A 71 -2.69 1.92 10.76
CA ILE A 71 -4.04 2.43 11.00
C ILE A 71 -4.89 2.13 9.77
N ALA A 72 -5.87 1.24 9.89
CA ALA A 72 -6.65 0.77 8.75
C ALA A 72 -7.48 1.91 8.11
N GLU A 73 -8.00 2.81 8.94
CA GLU A 73 -8.93 3.89 8.53
C GLU A 73 -8.20 5.20 8.20
N PHE A 74 -6.89 5.20 8.10
CA PHE A 74 -6.10 6.43 7.90
C PHE A 74 -6.49 7.24 6.65
N TYR A 75 -7.14 6.60 5.69
CA TYR A 75 -7.56 7.22 4.43
C TYR A 75 -8.85 8.04 4.54
N GLN A 76 -9.58 7.92 5.64
CA GLN A 76 -10.83 8.68 5.84
C GLN A 76 -10.56 10.18 5.83
N THR A 77 -11.50 10.94 5.28
CA THR A 77 -11.34 12.39 5.11
C THR A 77 -11.32 13.16 6.41
N ASP A 78 -11.99 12.64 7.43
CA ASP A 78 -12.08 13.20 8.79
C ASP A 78 -11.04 12.62 9.75
N PHE A 79 -10.14 11.76 9.27
CA PHE A 79 -9.09 11.17 10.09
C PHE A 79 -8.18 12.25 10.68
N ASN A 80 -7.95 12.15 11.99
CA ASN A 80 -7.08 13.07 12.70
C ASN A 80 -5.60 12.65 12.61
N ASP A 81 -4.83 13.33 11.80
CA ASP A 81 -3.40 13.09 11.58
C ASP A 81 -2.48 14.12 12.27
N LYS A 82 -2.98 14.84 13.30
CA LYS A 82 -2.21 15.89 13.98
C LYS A 82 -0.90 15.40 14.56
N ASP A 83 -0.90 14.16 15.08
CA ASP A 83 0.28 13.54 15.72
C ASP A 83 1.23 12.89 14.71
N TRP A 84 0.90 12.92 13.42
CA TRP A 84 1.77 12.40 12.38
C TRP A 84 2.92 13.34 12.10
N VAL A 85 4.09 12.79 11.85
CA VAL A 85 5.27 13.59 11.56
C VAL A 85 5.19 14.22 10.17
N SER A 86 5.95 15.28 9.98
CA SER A 86 6.20 15.87 8.68
C SER A 86 7.35 15.14 8.01
N PHE A 87 7.16 14.68 6.78
CA PHE A 87 8.13 13.88 6.05
C PHE A 87 8.31 14.43 4.62
N PRO A 88 9.55 14.57 4.14
CA PRO A 88 9.79 15.02 2.77
C PRO A 88 9.43 13.93 1.76
N VAL A 89 8.80 14.30 0.68
CA VAL A 89 8.51 13.43 -0.47
C VAL A 89 9.00 14.11 -1.74
N PRO A 90 9.86 13.47 -2.54
CA PRO A 90 10.39 12.11 -2.40
C PRO A 90 11.49 11.98 -1.35
N ALA A 91 11.50 10.85 -0.62
CA ALA A 91 12.61 10.48 0.27
C ALA A 91 12.57 9.00 0.61
N ASN A 92 13.70 8.45 1.03
CA ASN A 92 13.77 7.10 1.59
C ASN A 92 13.59 7.15 3.11
N TRP A 93 12.93 6.15 3.67
CA TRP A 93 12.65 6.08 5.10
C TRP A 93 13.93 5.98 5.92
N GLU A 94 14.84 5.12 5.49
CA GLU A 94 16.03 4.73 6.23
C GLU A 94 16.97 5.91 6.48
N VAL A 95 17.13 6.78 5.48
CA VAL A 95 17.95 7.99 5.63
C VAL A 95 17.27 9.07 6.47
N ASN A 96 15.99 8.90 6.77
CA ASN A 96 15.20 9.75 7.64
C ASN A 96 14.94 9.13 9.01
N GLY A 97 15.63 8.03 9.35
CA GLY A 97 15.60 7.41 10.67
C GLY A 97 14.47 6.41 10.91
N TYR A 98 13.85 5.88 9.85
CA TYR A 98 12.79 4.88 9.93
C TYR A 98 13.23 3.56 9.31
N GLY A 99 13.10 2.48 10.07
CA GLY A 99 13.47 1.16 9.61
C GLY A 99 14.99 0.92 9.54
N THR A 100 15.35 -0.18 8.93
CA THR A 100 16.75 -0.61 8.78
C THR A 100 17.14 -0.59 7.30
N PRO A 101 18.23 0.07 6.91
CA PRO A 101 18.69 0.04 5.52
C PRO A 101 19.12 -1.38 5.15
N ILE A 102 18.47 -1.94 4.14
CA ILE A 102 18.76 -3.28 3.64
C ILE A 102 19.24 -3.16 2.20
N TYR A 103 20.45 -3.67 1.95
CA TYR A 103 20.96 -3.85 0.60
C TYR A 103 20.90 -5.32 0.19
N VAL A 104 20.11 -5.60 -0.83
CA VAL A 104 20.01 -6.94 -1.41
C VAL A 104 20.25 -6.84 -2.91
N SER A 105 21.39 -7.33 -3.38
CA SER A 105 21.69 -7.33 -4.82
C SER A 105 20.99 -8.47 -5.57
N ALA A 106 20.66 -9.55 -4.86
CA ALA A 106 19.95 -10.70 -5.40
C ALA A 106 19.09 -11.36 -4.32
N GLY A 107 17.85 -11.68 -4.65
CA GLY A 107 16.90 -12.35 -3.73
C GLY A 107 16.13 -11.39 -2.84
N TYR A 108 15.49 -11.95 -1.83
CA TYR A 108 14.60 -11.21 -0.91
C TYR A 108 15.24 -11.12 0.49
N PRO A 109 14.99 -10.03 1.22
CA PRO A 109 15.47 -9.87 2.60
C PRO A 109 14.78 -10.82 3.58
N PHE A 110 13.60 -11.33 3.24
CA PHE A 110 12.80 -12.24 4.04
C PHE A 110 12.84 -13.67 3.50
N LYS A 111 12.47 -14.62 4.34
CA LYS A 111 12.27 -16.01 3.92
C LYS A 111 11.14 -16.05 2.87
N ILE A 112 11.40 -16.74 1.76
CA ILE A 112 10.39 -16.95 0.72
C ILE A 112 9.39 -18.00 1.22
N ASP A 113 8.14 -17.59 1.41
CA ASP A 113 7.03 -18.46 1.84
C ASP A 113 5.72 -17.94 1.22
N PRO A 114 5.54 -18.06 -0.10
CA PRO A 114 4.34 -17.56 -0.77
C PRO A 114 3.06 -18.23 -0.24
N PRO A 115 1.96 -17.49 -0.10
CA PRO A 115 1.80 -16.07 -0.42
C PRO A 115 2.18 -15.12 0.73
N ARG A 116 2.74 -15.64 1.82
CA ARG A 116 3.03 -14.84 3.00
C ARG A 116 4.22 -13.90 2.77
N VAL A 117 4.03 -12.63 3.15
CA VAL A 117 5.06 -11.59 3.09
C VAL A 117 5.62 -11.23 4.47
N MET A 118 5.04 -11.82 5.53
CA MET A 118 5.40 -11.63 6.93
C MET A 118 6.37 -12.71 7.45
N GLY A 119 7.12 -13.32 6.55
CA GLY A 119 8.11 -14.34 6.91
C GLY A 119 9.21 -13.81 7.82
N GLU A 120 9.96 -14.74 8.45
CA GLU A 120 11.10 -14.36 9.27
C GLU A 120 12.16 -13.65 8.42
N PRO A 121 12.72 -12.51 8.90
CA PRO A 121 13.81 -11.86 8.19
C PRO A 121 15.06 -12.74 8.26
N LYS A 122 15.90 -12.64 7.23
CA LYS A 122 17.22 -13.25 7.26
C LYS A 122 18.06 -12.56 8.33
N VAL A 123 18.79 -13.36 9.10
CA VAL A 123 19.71 -12.84 10.10
C VAL A 123 20.69 -11.85 9.47
N GLY A 124 20.80 -10.67 10.06
CA GLY A 124 21.70 -9.60 9.61
C GLY A 124 21.08 -8.60 8.64
N TYR A 125 19.85 -8.83 8.14
CA TYR A 125 19.21 -7.86 7.24
C TYR A 125 18.30 -6.89 7.97
N THR A 126 17.57 -7.35 8.97
CA THR A 126 16.62 -6.53 9.72
C THR A 126 16.41 -7.11 11.12
N THR A 127 15.72 -6.41 11.98
CA THR A 127 15.31 -6.92 13.26
C THR A 127 14.11 -7.85 13.12
N TYR A 128 13.93 -8.78 14.05
CA TYR A 128 12.72 -9.62 14.09
C TYR A 128 11.42 -8.83 14.28
N LYS A 129 11.53 -7.55 14.66
CA LYS A 129 10.38 -6.66 14.84
C LYS A 129 9.94 -5.97 13.55
N GLU A 130 10.83 -5.83 12.61
CA GLU A 130 10.58 -5.15 11.33
C GLU A 130 10.29 -6.21 10.25
N ARG A 131 9.02 -6.61 10.19
CA ARG A 131 8.56 -7.61 9.23
C ARG A 131 7.65 -6.96 8.21
N ASN A 132 8.21 -6.52 7.09
CA ASN A 132 7.50 -5.82 6.03
C ASN A 132 6.91 -4.49 6.49
N PRO A 133 7.74 -3.48 6.83
CA PRO A 133 7.29 -2.20 7.36
C PRO A 133 6.36 -1.47 6.38
N VAL A 134 5.51 -0.62 6.94
CA VAL A 134 4.53 0.16 6.18
C VAL A 134 4.69 1.64 6.46
N GLY A 135 4.77 2.44 5.39
CA GLY A 135 4.65 3.88 5.45
C GLY A 135 3.25 4.34 5.04
N GLN A 136 2.59 5.07 5.89
CA GLN A 136 1.31 5.69 5.60
C GLN A 136 1.53 7.19 5.40
N TYR A 137 1.03 7.71 4.28
CA TYR A 137 1.23 9.09 3.87
C TYR A 137 -0.10 9.78 3.67
N ARG A 138 -0.18 11.05 4.08
CA ARG A 138 -1.36 11.89 3.85
C ARG A 138 -0.93 13.27 3.38
N ARG A 139 -1.66 13.81 2.42
CA ARG A 139 -1.51 15.17 1.93
C ARG A 139 -2.82 15.72 1.40
N SER A 140 -3.13 16.95 1.75
CA SER A 140 -4.21 17.70 1.10
C SER A 140 -3.63 18.61 0.02
N PHE A 141 -4.33 18.70 -1.09
CA PHE A 141 -3.99 19.59 -2.19
C PHE A 141 -5.26 20.07 -2.88
N GLN A 142 -5.15 21.13 -3.65
CA GLN A 142 -6.26 21.68 -4.42
C GLN A 142 -5.92 21.63 -5.91
N LEU A 143 -6.89 21.24 -6.70
CA LEU A 143 -6.81 21.33 -8.15
C LEU A 143 -7.10 22.75 -8.59
N PRO A 144 -6.42 23.28 -9.60
CA PRO A 144 -6.75 24.56 -10.21
C PRO A 144 -8.18 24.60 -10.73
N ALA A 145 -8.77 25.78 -10.76
CA ALA A 145 -10.08 25.98 -11.34
C ALA A 145 -10.15 25.48 -12.78
N GLY A 146 -11.22 24.79 -13.13
CA GLY A 146 -11.41 24.23 -14.46
C GLY A 146 -10.60 22.96 -14.75
N TRP A 147 -9.98 22.35 -13.75
CA TRP A 147 -9.23 21.10 -13.94
C TRP A 147 -10.11 19.95 -14.45
N GLU A 148 -11.32 19.84 -13.93
CA GLU A 148 -12.31 18.83 -14.30
C GLU A 148 -12.72 18.90 -15.78
N ALA A 149 -12.63 20.07 -16.40
CA ALA A 149 -12.92 20.25 -17.82
C ALA A 149 -11.82 19.74 -18.75
N ARG A 150 -10.66 19.34 -18.20
CA ARG A 150 -9.50 18.88 -18.97
C ARG A 150 -9.57 17.41 -19.37
N GLY A 151 -10.59 16.68 -18.90
CA GLY A 151 -10.77 15.25 -19.18
C GLY A 151 -10.25 14.35 -18.07
N GLN A 152 -9.63 13.23 -18.42
CA GLN A 152 -9.15 12.26 -17.46
C GLN A 152 -7.97 12.81 -16.64
N THR A 153 -7.98 12.52 -15.34
CA THR A 153 -6.90 12.85 -14.42
C THR A 153 -6.18 11.58 -13.97
N PHE A 154 -4.86 11.61 -14.05
CA PHE A 154 -4.01 10.50 -13.63
C PHE A 154 -3.13 10.92 -12.46
N LEU A 155 -2.93 10.02 -11.50
CA LEU A 155 -1.84 10.11 -10.54
C LEU A 155 -0.64 9.36 -11.10
N ARG A 156 0.51 10.04 -11.13
CA ARG A 156 1.76 9.45 -11.58
C ARG A 156 2.73 9.36 -10.41
N PHE A 157 3.27 8.16 -10.21
CA PHE A 157 4.32 7.87 -9.26
C PHE A 157 5.59 7.54 -10.04
N GLU A 158 6.67 8.27 -9.80
CA GLU A 158 7.95 8.07 -10.48
C GLU A 158 8.73 6.88 -9.90
N GLY A 159 8.49 6.55 -8.62
CA GLY A 159 9.09 5.40 -7.97
C GLY A 159 8.51 5.19 -6.57
N VAL A 160 7.99 3.99 -6.33
CA VAL A 160 7.55 3.53 -5.01
C VAL A 160 7.99 2.08 -4.86
N MET A 161 8.66 1.75 -3.76
CA MET A 161 9.02 0.38 -3.43
C MET A 161 8.20 -0.10 -2.24
N SER A 162 7.63 -1.30 -2.31
CA SER A 162 7.50 -2.16 -3.47
C SER A 162 6.04 -2.28 -3.89
N ALA A 163 5.11 -2.29 -2.95
CA ALA A 163 3.69 -2.32 -3.20
C ALA A 163 3.02 -1.16 -2.46
N PHE A 164 2.02 -0.54 -3.05
CA PHE A 164 1.31 0.57 -2.42
C PHE A 164 -0.14 0.65 -2.84
N TYR A 165 -0.95 1.18 -1.95
CA TYR A 165 -2.33 1.56 -2.20
C TYR A 165 -2.46 3.07 -2.28
N VAL A 166 -3.46 3.52 -3.04
CA VAL A 166 -3.80 4.94 -3.17
C VAL A 166 -5.27 5.16 -2.88
N TRP A 167 -5.54 6.17 -2.06
CA TRP A 167 -6.89 6.68 -1.80
C TRP A 167 -6.97 8.17 -2.14
N ILE A 168 -8.10 8.59 -2.65
CA ILE A 168 -8.45 9.99 -2.90
C ILE A 168 -9.79 10.27 -2.22
N ASN A 169 -9.84 11.27 -1.35
CA ASN A 169 -11.06 11.67 -0.65
C ASN A 169 -11.81 10.51 0.03
N GLY A 170 -11.06 9.57 0.61
CA GLY A 170 -11.65 8.43 1.31
C GLY A 170 -11.89 7.19 0.43
N GLU A 171 -11.83 7.32 -0.88
CA GLU A 171 -12.08 6.23 -1.83
C GLU A 171 -10.77 5.57 -2.29
N ARG A 172 -10.72 4.25 -2.31
CA ARG A 172 -9.58 3.50 -2.85
C ARG A 172 -9.55 3.60 -4.36
N VAL A 173 -8.52 4.22 -4.91
CA VAL A 173 -8.40 4.45 -6.34
C VAL A 173 -7.39 3.55 -7.04
N GLY A 174 -6.47 2.92 -6.32
CA GLY A 174 -5.51 2.04 -6.98
C GLY A 174 -4.63 1.21 -6.06
N TYR A 175 -3.95 0.23 -6.68
CA TYR A 175 -2.91 -0.62 -6.09
C TYR A 175 -1.85 -0.96 -7.16
N SER A 176 -0.59 -1.01 -6.77
CA SER A 176 0.51 -1.42 -7.64
C SER A 176 1.66 -2.03 -6.84
#